data_f086dc74b7258719a4e0e54e284405ac
#
_entry.id   f086dc74b7258719a4e0e54e284405ac
#
_cell.length_a   1.000
_cell.length_b   1.000
_cell.length_c   1.000
_cell.angle_alpha   90.00
_cell.angle_beta   90.00
_cell.angle_gamma   90.00
#
_symmetry.space_group_name_H-M   'P 1'
#
loop_
_entity.id
_entity.type
_entity.pdbx_description
1 polymer ?
#
loop_
_entity_poly.entity_id
_entity_poly.type
_entity_poly.pdbx_seq_one_letter_code
_entity_poly.pdbx_strand_id
1 'polypeptide(L)'
;PIPRTYALTIYGDLDLSQIKTKPNIRKEIITKIADEKNIKEVLLKMYEELKLNHQIFVVSPLIEQNDELNLNSVMELKEKLNKAFNNKVRIEILHGKLKQKEKDELMKEFAENKINILISTTVIEVGIDIPNATMMVIYNAERFGLATLHQLRGSVGRSGIQSYCYLVTNSFNNERLKIMEESSDGFYIAEKDFEQRGQGDLFGVKQSGDMSFKIANLKRDFNILSQANIDAKEFLDNKSYLNYEYYTKIIKEIDFLD
;
A
#
# COMPACT_ATOMS: atom_id res chain seq x y z
N PRO A 1 1.11 -3.05 6.60
CA PRO A 1 2.08 -2.53 5.65
C PRO A 1 2.70 -3.67 4.88
N ILE A 2 2.80 -3.52 3.58
CA ILE A 2 3.55 -4.46 2.76
C ILE A 2 5.02 -4.27 3.12
N PRO A 3 5.75 -5.29 3.59
CA PRO A 3 7.14 -5.11 3.98
C PRO A 3 8.00 -4.81 2.74
N ARG A 4 8.52 -3.60 2.63
CA ARG A 4 9.66 -3.30 1.75
C ARG A 4 10.85 -4.21 2.05
N THR A 5 10.93 -4.65 3.30
CA THR A 5 11.92 -5.56 3.86
C THR A 5 11.81 -7.01 3.36
N TYR A 6 10.73 -7.41 2.68
CA TYR A 6 10.64 -8.76 2.12
C TYR A 6 11.78 -9.03 1.13
N ALA A 7 12.14 -8.03 0.33
CA ALA A 7 13.30 -8.12 -0.55
C ALA A 7 14.65 -8.21 0.22
N LEU A 8 14.80 -7.44 1.31
CA LEU A 8 16.03 -7.44 2.12
C LEU A 8 16.21 -8.74 2.91
N THR A 9 15.12 -9.41 3.29
CA THR A 9 15.17 -10.72 3.97
C THR A 9 15.70 -11.83 3.06
N ILE A 10 15.49 -11.69 1.76
CA ILE A 10 16.02 -12.62 0.75
C ILE A 10 17.55 -12.61 0.72
N TYR A 11 18.17 -11.49 1.08
CA TYR A 11 19.63 -11.32 1.07
C TYR A 11 20.31 -11.66 2.40
N GLY A 12 19.57 -12.15 3.39
CA GLY A 12 20.14 -12.68 4.62
C GLY A 12 20.60 -11.67 5.66
N ASP A 13 20.54 -10.36 5.38
CA ASP A 13 21.03 -9.31 6.28
C ASP A 13 20.08 -8.94 7.41
N LEU A 14 18.82 -9.43 7.40
CA LEU A 14 17.81 -9.04 8.39
C LEU A 14 17.02 -10.23 8.93
N ASP A 15 16.93 -10.33 10.25
CA ASP A 15 15.98 -11.21 10.92
C ASP A 15 14.56 -10.69 10.75
N LEU A 16 13.66 -11.51 10.21
CA LEU A 16 12.28 -11.16 9.97
C LEU A 16 11.32 -11.76 11.00
N SER A 17 10.76 -10.92 11.85
CA SER A 17 9.62 -11.28 12.70
C SER A 17 8.31 -10.95 12.00
N GLN A 18 7.46 -11.96 11.76
CA GLN A 18 6.17 -11.82 11.07
C GLN A 18 4.99 -11.95 12.03
N ILE A 19 4.12 -10.94 12.07
CA ILE A 19 2.84 -11.03 12.75
C ILE A 19 1.77 -11.42 11.70
N LYS A 20 1.39 -12.70 11.69
CA LYS A 20 0.42 -13.27 10.72
C LYS A 20 -1.03 -13.17 11.17
N THR A 21 -1.28 -12.91 12.46
CA THR A 21 -2.63 -12.86 13.02
C THR A 21 -3.24 -11.48 12.92
N LYS A 22 -4.47 -11.40 12.39
CA LYS A 22 -5.29 -10.18 12.42
C LYS A 22 -6.15 -10.18 13.69
N PRO A 23 -6.45 -9.00 14.29
CA PRO A 23 -7.41 -8.92 15.38
C PRO A 23 -8.78 -9.47 14.95
N ASN A 24 -9.39 -10.33 15.77
CA ASN A 24 -10.66 -11.03 15.47
C ASN A 24 -11.88 -10.12 15.25
N ILE A 25 -11.77 -8.82 15.58
CA ILE A 25 -12.89 -7.86 15.52
C ILE A 25 -13.05 -7.24 14.12
N ARG A 26 -12.03 -7.34 13.25
CA ARG A 26 -12.05 -6.69 11.93
C ARG A 26 -12.74 -7.56 10.90
N LYS A 27 -13.80 -7.02 10.28
CA LYS A 27 -14.38 -7.60 9.07
C LYS A 27 -13.46 -7.37 7.88
N GLU A 28 -13.51 -8.29 6.95
CA GLU A 28 -12.79 -8.14 5.69
C GLU A 28 -13.38 -6.97 4.87
N ILE A 29 -12.50 -6.14 4.31
CA ILE A 29 -12.91 -4.97 3.52
C ILE A 29 -13.29 -5.46 2.12
N ILE A 30 -14.53 -5.25 1.72
CA ILE A 30 -15.01 -5.58 0.37
C ILE A 30 -14.36 -4.61 -0.61
N THR A 31 -13.48 -5.14 -1.46
CA THR A 31 -12.78 -4.35 -2.48
C THR A 31 -13.44 -4.59 -3.84
N LYS A 32 -13.72 -3.52 -4.59
CA LYS A 32 -14.30 -3.59 -5.94
C LYS A 32 -13.59 -2.65 -6.88
N ILE A 33 -13.41 -3.10 -8.12
CA ILE A 33 -12.94 -2.25 -9.21
C ILE A 33 -14.17 -1.61 -9.87
N ALA A 34 -14.11 -0.30 -10.10
CA ALA A 34 -15.15 0.44 -10.82
C ALA A 34 -14.53 1.27 -11.93
N ASP A 35 -15.26 1.44 -13.03
CA ASP A 35 -14.91 2.37 -14.09
C ASP A 35 -15.74 3.65 -14.01
N GLU A 36 -15.39 4.64 -14.83
CA GLU A 36 -16.19 5.86 -14.91
C GLU A 36 -17.63 5.61 -15.39
N LYS A 37 -17.87 4.52 -16.14
CA LYS A 37 -19.23 4.17 -16.61
C LYS A 37 -20.07 3.62 -15.46
N ASN A 38 -19.43 2.92 -14.52
CA ASN A 38 -20.06 2.34 -13.33
C ASN A 38 -19.97 3.23 -12.09
N ILE A 39 -19.53 4.49 -12.26
CA ILE A 39 -19.40 5.45 -11.14
C ILE A 39 -20.71 5.64 -10.37
N LYS A 40 -21.84 5.39 -11.01
CA LYS A 40 -23.16 5.44 -10.35
C LYS A 40 -23.28 4.43 -9.19
N GLU A 41 -22.71 3.22 -9.35
CA GLU A 41 -22.70 2.21 -8.27
C GLU A 41 -21.89 2.73 -7.07
N VAL A 42 -20.72 3.34 -7.34
CA VAL A 42 -19.87 3.93 -6.30
C VAL A 42 -20.63 5.04 -5.56
N LEU A 43 -21.27 5.96 -6.29
CA LEU A 43 -22.04 7.05 -5.70
C LEU A 43 -23.25 6.55 -4.90
N LEU A 44 -23.94 5.51 -5.35
CA LEU A 44 -25.02 4.88 -4.60
C LEU A 44 -24.51 4.28 -3.29
N LYS A 45 -23.38 3.58 -3.33
CA LYS A 45 -22.79 3.03 -2.12
C LYS A 45 -22.30 4.11 -1.16
N MET A 46 -21.68 5.19 -1.67
CA MET A 46 -21.36 6.36 -0.86
C MET A 46 -22.61 6.94 -0.17
N TYR A 47 -23.72 7.06 -0.90
CA TYR A 47 -24.96 7.56 -0.36
C TYR A 47 -25.53 6.66 0.76
N GLU A 48 -25.44 5.33 0.60
CA GLU A 48 -25.84 4.37 1.64
C GLU A 48 -25.04 4.56 2.92
N GLU A 49 -23.70 4.65 2.81
CA GLU A 49 -22.83 4.85 3.96
C GLU A 49 -23.09 6.21 4.65
N LEU A 50 -23.27 7.27 3.87
CA LEU A 50 -23.60 8.59 4.39
C LEU A 50 -24.95 8.62 5.12
N LYS A 51 -25.96 7.88 4.65
CA LYS A 51 -27.25 7.72 5.34
C LYS A 51 -27.11 7.05 6.71
N LEU A 52 -26.14 6.16 6.86
CA LEU A 52 -25.81 5.51 8.14
C LEU A 52 -24.94 6.41 9.03
N ASN A 53 -24.71 7.66 8.62
CA ASN A 53 -23.81 8.61 9.28
C ASN A 53 -22.34 8.13 9.32
N HIS A 54 -21.96 7.28 8.38
CA HIS A 54 -20.57 6.87 8.20
C HIS A 54 -19.79 7.90 7.38
N GLN A 55 -18.47 7.83 7.47
CA GLN A 55 -17.57 8.75 6.79
C GLN A 55 -16.81 8.06 5.65
N ILE A 56 -16.40 8.87 4.67
CA ILE A 56 -15.79 8.39 3.45
C ILE A 56 -14.46 9.10 3.20
N PHE A 57 -13.42 8.32 2.94
CA PHE A 57 -12.18 8.81 2.36
C PHE A 57 -12.24 8.73 0.84
N VAL A 58 -11.84 9.79 0.18
CA VAL A 58 -11.64 9.83 -1.28
C VAL A 58 -10.20 10.19 -1.54
N VAL A 59 -9.48 9.38 -2.32
CA VAL A 59 -8.09 9.63 -2.67
C VAL A 59 -7.98 9.82 -4.18
N SER A 60 -7.30 10.88 -4.60
CA SER A 60 -6.96 11.15 -5.99
C SER A 60 -5.45 11.32 -6.10
N PRO A 61 -4.75 10.63 -7.03
CA PRO A 61 -3.31 10.80 -7.18
C PRO A 61 -2.95 12.18 -7.68
N LEU A 62 -1.75 12.62 -7.40
CA LEU A 62 -1.14 13.75 -8.08
C LEU A 62 -0.87 13.32 -9.53
N ILE A 63 -1.51 14.00 -10.49
CA ILE A 63 -1.48 13.63 -11.92
C ILE A 63 -0.35 14.36 -12.64
N GLU A 64 -0.07 15.58 -12.21
CA GLU A 64 0.88 16.50 -12.83
C GLU A 64 2.02 16.84 -11.86
N GLN A 65 3.18 17.20 -12.41
CA GLN A 65 4.26 17.80 -11.60
C GLN A 65 3.89 19.20 -11.10
N ASN A 66 2.79 19.78 -11.61
CA ASN A 66 2.26 21.07 -11.20
C ASN A 66 1.17 20.89 -10.14
N ASP A 67 1.47 21.36 -8.95
CA ASP A 67 0.57 21.32 -7.80
C ASP A 67 -0.76 22.07 -8.00
N GLU A 68 -0.75 23.13 -8.85
CA GLU A 68 -1.97 23.88 -9.12
C GLU A 68 -2.97 23.10 -9.96
N LEU A 69 -2.48 22.36 -10.97
CA LEU A 69 -3.34 21.49 -11.78
C LEU A 69 -3.90 20.33 -10.96
N ASN A 70 -3.10 19.77 -10.07
CA ASN A 70 -3.58 18.71 -9.15
C ASN A 70 -4.66 19.24 -8.20
N LEU A 71 -4.49 20.44 -7.66
CA LEU A 71 -5.47 21.06 -6.79
C LEU A 71 -6.79 21.34 -7.55
N ASN A 72 -6.70 21.85 -8.79
CA ASN A 72 -7.87 22.08 -9.63
C ASN A 72 -8.65 20.76 -9.88
N SER A 73 -7.97 19.67 -10.21
CA SER A 73 -8.61 18.35 -10.40
C SER A 73 -9.37 17.89 -9.16
N VAL A 74 -8.82 18.11 -7.98
CA VAL A 74 -9.47 17.73 -6.71
C VAL A 74 -10.64 18.66 -6.37
N MET A 75 -10.52 19.94 -6.70
CA MET A 75 -11.62 20.90 -6.56
C MET A 75 -12.80 20.56 -7.49
N GLU A 76 -12.51 20.19 -8.74
CA GLU A 76 -13.54 19.70 -9.67
C GLU A 76 -14.24 18.43 -9.14
N LEU A 77 -13.46 17.51 -8.55
CA LEU A 77 -14.01 16.31 -7.92
C LEU A 77 -14.93 16.67 -6.74
N LYS A 78 -14.50 17.61 -5.89
CA LYS A 78 -15.33 18.14 -4.78
C LYS A 78 -16.64 18.71 -5.31
N GLU A 79 -16.60 19.50 -6.39
CA GLU A 79 -17.80 20.06 -7.00
C GLU A 79 -18.75 19.00 -7.59
N LYS A 80 -18.18 17.99 -8.28
CA LYS A 80 -18.96 16.84 -8.80
C LYS A 80 -19.67 16.09 -7.68
N LEU A 81 -18.95 15.80 -6.58
CA LEU A 81 -19.53 15.14 -5.42
C LEU A 81 -20.58 16.02 -4.71
N ASN A 82 -20.34 17.32 -4.54
CA ASN A 82 -21.31 18.24 -3.99
C ASN A 82 -22.62 18.24 -4.80
N LYS A 83 -22.51 18.28 -6.13
CA LYS A 83 -23.70 18.19 -7.02
C LYS A 83 -24.40 16.85 -6.88
N ALA A 84 -23.65 15.74 -6.84
CA ALA A 84 -24.19 14.39 -6.70
C ALA A 84 -24.98 14.21 -5.38
N PHE A 85 -24.55 14.85 -4.31
CA PHE A 85 -25.21 14.79 -2.99
C PHE A 85 -26.06 16.03 -2.67
N ASN A 86 -26.43 16.84 -3.68
CA ASN A 86 -27.28 18.03 -3.54
C ASN A 86 -26.81 19.01 -2.46
N ASN A 87 -25.51 19.16 -2.28
CA ASN A 87 -24.87 19.98 -1.24
C ASN A 87 -25.33 19.68 0.20
N LYS A 88 -25.79 18.44 0.47
CA LYS A 88 -26.27 18.04 1.79
C LYS A 88 -25.21 17.42 2.68
N VAL A 89 -23.99 17.24 2.17
CA VAL A 89 -22.86 16.63 2.88
C VAL A 89 -21.70 17.61 2.93
N ARG A 90 -20.98 17.62 4.05
CA ARG A 90 -19.78 18.45 4.17
C ARG A 90 -18.58 17.68 3.60
N ILE A 91 -17.99 18.26 2.56
CA ILE A 91 -16.82 17.70 1.84
C ILE A 91 -15.66 18.64 2.01
N GLU A 92 -14.52 18.13 2.49
CA GLU A 92 -13.30 18.91 2.63
C GLU A 92 -12.16 18.28 1.87
N ILE A 93 -11.13 19.09 1.55
CA ILE A 93 -9.93 18.69 0.81
C ILE A 93 -8.72 18.79 1.71
N LEU A 94 -7.97 17.68 1.82
CA LEU A 94 -6.68 17.61 2.49
C LEU A 94 -5.58 17.50 1.43
N HIS A 95 -4.72 18.53 1.31
CA HIS A 95 -3.65 18.55 0.31
C HIS A 95 -2.33 19.05 0.88
N GLY A 96 -1.23 18.79 0.15
CA GLY A 96 0.13 19.05 0.61
C GLY A 96 0.43 20.52 0.97
N LYS A 97 -0.23 21.47 0.28
CA LYS A 97 0.00 22.93 0.47
C LYS A 97 -0.64 23.52 1.75
N LEU A 98 -1.52 22.79 2.41
CA LEU A 98 -2.08 23.21 3.69
C LEU A 98 -0.98 23.27 4.75
N LYS A 99 -1.04 24.29 5.62
CA LYS A 99 -0.17 24.36 6.80
C LYS A 99 -0.50 23.21 7.75
N GLN A 100 0.48 22.76 8.52
CA GLN A 100 0.29 21.62 9.45
C GLN A 100 -0.92 21.83 10.37
N LYS A 101 -1.07 23.03 10.93
CA LYS A 101 -2.21 23.37 11.78
C LYS A 101 -3.57 23.20 11.09
N GLU A 102 -3.68 23.58 9.81
CA GLU A 102 -4.92 23.41 9.03
C GLU A 102 -5.21 21.93 8.76
N LYS A 103 -4.16 21.13 8.50
CA LYS A 103 -4.28 19.68 8.34
C LYS A 103 -4.77 19.03 9.63
N ASP A 104 -4.19 19.42 10.77
CA ASP A 104 -4.54 18.88 12.08
C ASP A 104 -5.99 19.25 12.46
N GLU A 105 -6.43 20.47 12.17
CA GLU A 105 -7.80 20.93 12.39
C GLU A 105 -8.80 20.13 11.52
N LEU A 106 -8.53 19.97 10.21
CA LEU A 106 -9.37 19.18 9.31
C LEU A 106 -9.47 17.72 9.76
N MET A 107 -8.35 17.11 10.15
CA MET A 107 -8.34 15.74 10.62
C MET A 107 -9.08 15.59 11.94
N LYS A 108 -8.99 16.56 12.83
CA LYS A 108 -9.76 16.60 14.08
C LYS A 108 -11.25 16.72 13.79
N GLU A 109 -11.67 17.62 12.93
CA GLU A 109 -13.08 17.77 12.53
C GLU A 109 -13.63 16.50 11.86
N PHE A 110 -12.80 15.83 11.06
CA PHE A 110 -13.15 14.55 10.47
C PHE A 110 -13.30 13.47 11.54
N ALA A 111 -12.38 13.37 12.50
CA ALA A 111 -12.48 12.44 13.61
C ALA A 111 -13.71 12.69 14.51
N GLU A 112 -14.12 13.94 14.65
CA GLU A 112 -15.34 14.35 15.37
C GLU A 112 -16.64 14.18 14.56
N ASN A 113 -16.58 13.54 13.39
CA ASN A 113 -17.70 13.33 12.47
C ASN A 113 -18.39 14.62 11.98
N LYS A 114 -17.65 15.74 11.95
CA LYS A 114 -18.12 17.03 11.43
C LYS A 114 -17.98 17.14 9.91
N ILE A 115 -17.12 16.31 9.32
CA ILE A 115 -16.87 16.20 7.88
C ILE A 115 -17.33 14.82 7.44
N ASN A 116 -18.15 14.75 6.39
CA ASN A 116 -18.70 13.51 5.88
C ASN A 116 -17.76 12.81 4.87
N ILE A 117 -17.15 13.61 4.00
CA ILE A 117 -16.21 13.11 2.97
C ILE A 117 -14.94 13.93 3.05
N LEU A 118 -13.81 13.23 3.18
CA LEU A 118 -12.48 13.84 3.12
C LEU A 118 -11.77 13.41 1.85
N ILE A 119 -11.50 14.38 0.96
CA ILE A 119 -10.77 14.17 -0.29
C ILE A 119 -9.28 14.46 -0.03
N SER A 120 -8.38 13.56 -0.41
CA SER A 120 -6.94 13.76 -0.26
C SER A 120 -6.18 13.54 -1.57
N THR A 121 -5.17 14.38 -1.82
CA THR A 121 -4.26 14.24 -2.98
C THR A 121 -3.05 13.37 -2.70
N THR A 122 -2.72 13.17 -1.44
CA THR A 122 -1.56 12.36 -1.00
C THR A 122 -2.06 11.15 -0.22
N VAL A 123 -1.17 10.17 -0.07
CA VAL A 123 -1.39 9.14 0.93
C VAL A 123 -1.59 9.86 2.26
N ILE A 124 -2.81 9.78 2.79
CA ILE A 124 -3.09 10.28 4.12
C ILE A 124 -2.07 9.58 5.01
N GLU A 125 -1.16 10.33 5.62
CA GLU A 125 -0.26 9.76 6.62
C GLU A 125 -1.14 9.25 7.76
N VAL A 126 -1.40 7.95 7.70
CA VAL A 126 -2.44 7.26 8.45
C VAL A 126 -1.93 7.01 9.86
N GLY A 127 -1.89 8.08 10.65
CA GLY A 127 -1.68 7.98 12.09
C GLY A 127 -2.98 8.10 12.90
N ILE A 128 -4.07 8.57 12.28
CA ILE A 128 -5.33 8.82 12.98
C ILE A 128 -6.29 7.67 12.72
N ASP A 129 -6.75 7.06 13.80
CA ASP A 129 -7.80 6.04 13.78
C ASP A 129 -9.17 6.71 13.68
N ILE A 130 -9.86 6.49 12.56
CA ILE A 130 -11.22 7.00 12.33
C ILE A 130 -12.18 5.80 12.23
N PRO A 131 -12.72 5.32 13.37
CA PRO A 131 -13.55 4.12 13.39
C PRO A 131 -14.81 4.22 12.53
N ASN A 132 -15.33 5.45 12.35
CA ASN A 132 -16.53 5.74 11.58
C ASN A 132 -16.29 5.85 10.06
N ALA A 133 -15.03 5.83 9.60
CA ALA A 133 -14.71 5.80 8.18
C ALA A 133 -14.81 4.36 7.65
N THR A 134 -15.91 4.08 6.97
CA THR A 134 -16.25 2.75 6.45
C THR A 134 -15.98 2.58 4.97
N MET A 135 -15.74 3.66 4.24
CA MET A 135 -15.54 3.60 2.80
C MET A 135 -14.31 4.36 2.35
N MET A 136 -13.53 3.72 1.47
CA MET A 136 -12.40 4.29 0.75
C MET A 136 -12.71 4.28 -0.74
N VAL A 137 -12.60 5.42 -1.41
CA VAL A 137 -12.71 5.54 -2.87
C VAL A 137 -11.40 6.07 -3.42
N ILE A 138 -10.75 5.32 -4.30
CA ILE A 138 -9.45 5.68 -4.88
C ILE A 138 -9.63 5.92 -6.37
N TYR A 139 -9.55 7.18 -6.78
CA TYR A 139 -9.60 7.57 -8.20
C TYR A 139 -8.26 7.33 -8.88
N ASN A 140 -8.30 7.02 -10.18
CA ASN A 140 -7.11 6.66 -10.99
C ASN A 140 -6.23 5.63 -10.26
N ALA A 141 -6.87 4.58 -9.74
CA ALA A 141 -6.25 3.58 -8.88
C ALA A 141 -5.05 2.88 -9.57
N GLU A 142 -5.05 2.81 -10.91
CA GLU A 142 -3.95 2.25 -11.70
C GLU A 142 -2.63 3.01 -11.56
N ARG A 143 -2.65 4.24 -11.03
CA ARG A 143 -1.44 5.05 -10.81
C ARG A 143 -0.73 4.73 -9.50
N PHE A 144 -1.39 4.03 -8.60
CA PHE A 144 -0.80 3.62 -7.32
C PHE A 144 -0.15 2.25 -7.41
N GLY A 145 0.95 2.07 -6.68
CA GLY A 145 1.52 0.75 -6.45
C GLY A 145 0.67 -0.08 -5.48
N LEU A 146 0.79 -1.42 -5.56
CA LEU A 146 0.06 -2.35 -4.69
C LEU A 146 0.26 -2.05 -3.20
N ALA A 147 1.48 -1.69 -2.80
CA ALA A 147 1.78 -1.33 -1.42
C ALA A 147 0.94 -0.13 -0.93
N THR A 148 0.85 0.91 -1.75
CA THR A 148 0.07 2.12 -1.45
C THR A 148 -1.43 1.81 -1.42
N LEU A 149 -1.94 1.06 -2.41
CA LEU A 149 -3.35 0.65 -2.44
C LEU A 149 -3.73 -0.18 -1.22
N HIS A 150 -2.87 -1.12 -0.81
CA HIS A 150 -3.11 -1.92 0.39
C HIS A 150 -3.11 -1.06 1.66
N GLN A 151 -2.21 -0.09 1.77
CA GLN A 151 -2.17 0.85 2.90
C GLN A 151 -3.42 1.73 2.95
N LEU A 152 -3.83 2.31 1.81
CA LEU A 152 -5.05 3.12 1.70
C LEU A 152 -6.28 2.29 2.08
N ARG A 153 -6.44 1.09 1.53
CA ARG A 153 -7.51 0.17 1.91
C ARG A 153 -7.54 -0.09 3.42
N GLY A 154 -6.38 -0.30 4.03
CA GLY A 154 -6.25 -0.55 5.46
C GLY A 154 -6.56 0.65 6.37
N SER A 155 -6.81 1.83 5.81
CA SER A 155 -7.19 3.04 6.55
C SER A 155 -8.64 3.02 7.02
N VAL A 156 -9.49 2.18 6.42
CA VAL A 156 -10.87 1.94 6.82
C VAL A 156 -11.04 0.56 7.45
N GLY A 157 -12.22 0.25 7.99
CA GLY A 157 -12.52 -1.07 8.55
C GLY A 157 -11.88 -1.34 9.90
N ARG A 158 -11.78 -0.34 10.76
CA ARG A 158 -11.15 -0.46 12.08
C ARG A 158 -12.12 -0.70 13.24
N SER A 159 -13.42 -0.58 13.00
CA SER A 159 -14.48 -0.62 14.02
C SER A 159 -15.36 -1.88 14.00
N GLY A 160 -15.00 -2.93 13.26
CA GLY A 160 -15.87 -4.10 13.10
C GLY A 160 -17.12 -3.87 12.23
N ILE A 161 -17.35 -2.64 11.76
CA ILE A 161 -18.39 -2.30 10.78
C ILE A 161 -17.93 -2.77 9.41
N GLN A 162 -18.85 -3.29 8.58
CA GLN A 162 -18.52 -3.66 7.21
C GLN A 162 -17.99 -2.45 6.45
N SER A 163 -16.85 -2.61 5.81
CA SER A 163 -16.19 -1.51 5.11
C SER A 163 -15.89 -1.87 3.66
N TYR A 164 -15.74 -0.84 2.84
CA TYR A 164 -15.67 -0.96 1.39
C TYR A 164 -14.48 -0.17 0.84
N CYS A 165 -13.85 -0.71 -0.21
CA CYS A 165 -12.81 -0.01 -0.95
C CYS A 165 -13.13 -0.07 -2.45
N TYR A 166 -13.35 1.07 -3.08
CA TYR A 166 -13.58 1.16 -4.51
C TYR A 166 -12.36 1.70 -5.22
N LEU A 167 -11.87 0.94 -6.19
CA LEU A 167 -10.74 1.27 -7.05
C LEU A 167 -11.29 1.78 -8.38
N VAL A 168 -11.39 3.10 -8.54
CA VAL A 168 -11.93 3.73 -9.75
C VAL A 168 -10.81 3.88 -10.77
N THR A 169 -10.99 3.31 -11.97
CA THR A 169 -9.97 3.28 -13.03
C THR A 169 -10.61 3.36 -14.41
N ASN A 170 -9.88 3.94 -15.35
CA ASN A 170 -10.21 3.89 -16.79
C ASN A 170 -9.51 2.72 -17.52
N SER A 171 -8.66 1.96 -16.80
CA SER A 171 -7.88 0.85 -17.33
C SER A 171 -8.44 -0.50 -16.86
N PHE A 172 -9.34 -1.11 -17.64
CA PHE A 172 -10.07 -2.34 -17.29
C PHE A 172 -9.23 -3.60 -17.06
N ASN A 173 -8.06 -3.70 -17.69
CA ASN A 173 -7.23 -4.90 -17.64
C ASN A 173 -6.01 -4.73 -16.74
N ASN A 174 -6.13 -3.97 -15.66
CA ASN A 174 -5.02 -3.80 -14.75
C ASN A 174 -4.94 -4.98 -13.75
N GLU A 175 -4.00 -5.89 -14.01
CA GLU A 175 -3.76 -7.08 -13.15
C GLU A 175 -3.49 -6.72 -11.70
N ARG A 176 -2.84 -5.57 -11.44
CA ARG A 176 -2.59 -5.09 -10.06
C ARG A 176 -3.88 -4.82 -9.31
N LEU A 177 -4.87 -4.21 -9.96
CA LEU A 177 -6.14 -3.91 -9.32
C LEU A 177 -6.93 -5.20 -9.05
N LYS A 178 -6.84 -6.20 -9.93
CA LYS A 178 -7.45 -7.53 -9.71
C LYS A 178 -6.87 -8.21 -8.47
N ILE A 179 -5.54 -8.14 -8.26
CA ILE A 179 -4.91 -8.68 -7.06
C ILE A 179 -5.49 -8.03 -5.79
N MET A 180 -5.76 -6.73 -5.83
CA MET A 180 -6.37 -6.02 -4.70
C MET A 180 -7.82 -6.41 -4.46
N GLU A 181 -8.58 -6.76 -5.51
CA GLU A 181 -9.97 -7.21 -5.44
C GLU A 181 -10.06 -8.65 -4.92
N GLU A 182 -9.15 -9.52 -5.36
CA GLU A 182 -9.12 -10.95 -5.05
C GLU A 182 -8.62 -11.27 -3.64
N SER A 183 -7.75 -10.44 -3.07
CA SER A 183 -7.10 -10.74 -1.80
C SER A 183 -7.03 -9.56 -0.84
N SER A 184 -7.27 -9.84 0.43
CA SER A 184 -7.00 -8.93 1.56
C SER A 184 -5.71 -9.27 2.31
N ASP A 185 -5.01 -10.34 1.92
CA ASP A 185 -3.75 -10.75 2.54
C ASP A 185 -2.59 -9.86 2.08
N GLY A 186 -2.01 -9.12 3.03
CA GLY A 186 -0.87 -8.23 2.77
C GLY A 186 0.40 -8.97 2.34
N PHE A 187 0.59 -10.23 2.75
CA PHE A 187 1.75 -11.02 2.32
C PHE A 187 1.61 -11.47 0.87
N TYR A 188 0.44 -11.97 0.49
CA TYR A 188 0.13 -12.31 -0.89
C TYR A 188 0.27 -11.11 -1.83
N ILE A 189 -0.28 -9.94 -1.42
CA ILE A 189 -0.16 -8.70 -2.20
C ILE A 189 1.30 -8.25 -2.31
N ALA A 190 2.11 -8.43 -1.25
CA ALA A 190 3.54 -8.12 -1.26
C ALA A 190 4.30 -8.99 -2.25
N GLU A 191 4.01 -10.30 -2.25
CA GLU A 191 4.60 -11.26 -3.18
C GLU A 191 4.27 -10.89 -4.63
N LYS A 192 3.01 -10.56 -4.91
CA LYS A 192 2.57 -10.13 -6.25
C LYS A 192 3.16 -8.77 -6.67
N ASP A 193 3.31 -7.82 -5.75
CA ASP A 193 4.01 -6.55 -6.01
C ASP A 193 5.48 -6.80 -6.37
N PHE A 194 6.13 -7.71 -5.66
CA PHE A 194 7.49 -8.13 -5.94
C PHE A 194 7.62 -8.80 -7.32
N GLU A 195 6.72 -9.73 -7.64
CA GLU A 195 6.69 -10.39 -8.93
C GLU A 195 6.54 -9.41 -10.12
N GLN A 196 5.73 -8.36 -9.95
CA GLN A 196 5.43 -7.40 -11.03
C GLN A 196 6.50 -6.34 -11.24
N ARG A 197 7.18 -5.89 -10.16
CA ARG A 197 8.19 -4.82 -10.27
C ARG A 197 9.47 -5.25 -10.97
N GLY A 198 9.80 -6.54 -10.96
CA GLY A 198 11.07 -7.03 -11.50
C GLY A 198 12.28 -6.65 -10.62
N GLN A 199 13.44 -7.16 -10.98
CA GLN A 199 14.68 -6.97 -10.19
C GLN A 199 15.23 -5.54 -10.22
N GLY A 200 14.95 -4.76 -11.28
CA GLY A 200 15.58 -3.46 -11.51
C GLY A 200 15.11 -2.32 -10.61
N ASP A 201 13.83 -2.32 -10.19
CA ASP A 201 13.24 -1.19 -9.46
C ASP A 201 13.37 -1.31 -7.93
N LEU A 202 13.58 -2.54 -7.41
CA LEU A 202 13.63 -2.80 -5.96
C LEU A 202 14.93 -2.40 -5.30
N PHE A 203 16.03 -2.45 -6.04
CA PHE A 203 17.35 -2.22 -5.49
C PHE A 203 17.90 -0.83 -5.74
N GLY A 204 17.17 0.04 -6.46
CA GLY A 204 17.73 1.31 -6.90
C GLY A 204 19.00 1.10 -7.74
N VAL A 205 19.08 -0.04 -8.45
CA VAL A 205 20.29 -0.56 -9.13
C VAL A 205 20.82 0.39 -10.22
N LYS A 206 20.15 1.50 -10.47
CA LYS A 206 20.73 2.59 -11.26
C LYS A 206 21.83 3.37 -10.53
N GLN A 207 22.07 3.12 -9.23
CA GLN A 207 23.05 3.90 -8.44
C GLN A 207 24.21 3.13 -7.81
N SER A 208 24.19 1.79 -7.76
CA SER A 208 25.33 1.05 -7.20
C SER A 208 25.44 -0.34 -7.82
N GLY A 209 26.40 -0.48 -8.75
CA GLY A 209 27.02 -1.73 -9.23
C GLY A 209 26.08 -2.90 -9.53
N ASP A 210 26.20 -3.41 -10.75
CA ASP A 210 25.48 -4.60 -11.26
C ASP A 210 25.57 -5.80 -10.29
N MET A 211 24.55 -6.01 -9.46
CA MET A 211 24.32 -7.30 -8.80
C MET A 211 23.48 -8.21 -9.70
N SER A 212 23.86 -8.35 -10.96
CA SER A 212 23.27 -9.35 -11.84
C SER A 212 23.98 -10.68 -11.62
N PHE A 213 23.28 -11.66 -11.10
CA PHE A 213 23.79 -13.03 -11.11
C PHE A 213 23.97 -13.50 -12.55
N LYS A 214 25.12 -14.12 -12.86
CA LYS A 214 25.41 -14.59 -14.23
C LYS A 214 24.42 -15.66 -14.72
N ILE A 215 23.84 -16.45 -13.81
CA ILE A 215 23.01 -17.62 -14.13
C ILE A 215 21.68 -17.59 -13.37
N ALA A 216 21.70 -17.22 -12.09
CA ALA A 216 20.53 -17.25 -11.24
C ALA A 216 19.57 -16.08 -11.54
N ASN A 217 18.26 -16.34 -11.47
CA ASN A 217 17.20 -15.36 -11.54
C ASN A 217 16.45 -15.35 -10.21
N LEU A 218 16.53 -14.26 -9.47
CA LEU A 218 15.94 -14.16 -8.13
C LEU A 218 14.42 -14.46 -8.09
N LYS A 219 13.70 -14.18 -9.17
CA LYS A 219 12.27 -14.48 -9.28
C LYS A 219 12.02 -15.98 -9.49
N ARG A 220 12.73 -16.58 -10.45
CA ARG A 220 12.56 -18.00 -10.79
C ARG A 220 13.14 -18.91 -9.73
N ASP A 221 14.28 -18.52 -9.17
CA ASP A 221 15.12 -19.37 -8.32
C ASP A 221 14.99 -19.00 -6.84
N PHE A 222 13.91 -18.29 -6.45
CA PHE A 222 13.67 -17.84 -5.08
C PHE A 222 13.71 -18.95 -4.04
N ASN A 223 13.10 -20.10 -4.32
CA ASN A 223 13.12 -21.23 -3.41
C ASN A 223 14.54 -21.79 -3.21
N ILE A 224 15.35 -21.75 -4.27
CA ILE A 224 16.76 -22.18 -4.22
C ILE A 224 17.56 -21.20 -3.35
N LEU A 225 17.34 -19.90 -3.50
CA LEU A 225 18.02 -18.90 -2.69
C LEU A 225 17.64 -19.01 -1.21
N SER A 226 16.35 -19.20 -0.91
CA SER A 226 15.88 -19.41 0.47
C SER A 226 16.49 -20.65 1.11
N GLN A 227 16.58 -21.76 0.37
CA GLN A 227 17.23 -22.97 0.87
C GLN A 227 18.75 -22.75 1.05
N ALA A 228 19.39 -22.09 0.10
CA ALA A 228 20.82 -21.79 0.20
C ALA A 228 21.17 -20.92 1.43
N ASN A 229 20.30 -19.96 1.79
CA ASN A 229 20.47 -19.16 3.00
C ASN A 229 20.35 -20.01 4.28
N ILE A 230 19.37 -20.94 4.33
CA ILE A 230 19.22 -21.87 5.44
C ILE A 230 20.44 -22.76 5.58
N ASP A 231 20.88 -23.36 4.47
CA ASP A 231 22.02 -24.26 4.43
C ASP A 231 23.32 -23.52 4.81
N ALA A 232 23.50 -22.27 4.34
CA ALA A 232 24.67 -21.46 4.69
C ALA A 232 24.68 -21.13 6.19
N LYS A 233 23.53 -20.78 6.78
CA LYS A 233 23.42 -20.50 8.21
C LYS A 233 23.73 -21.76 9.03
N GLU A 234 23.16 -22.90 8.68
CA GLU A 234 23.45 -24.17 9.34
C GLU A 234 24.94 -24.55 9.20
N PHE A 235 25.53 -24.33 8.04
CA PHE A 235 26.94 -24.56 7.78
C PHE A 235 27.85 -23.71 8.69
N LEU A 236 27.49 -22.46 8.91
CA LEU A 236 28.22 -21.54 9.80
C LEU A 236 27.98 -21.87 11.27
N ASP A 237 26.75 -22.08 11.69
CA ASP A 237 26.38 -22.36 13.09
C ASP A 237 27.04 -23.66 13.58
N ASN A 238 27.05 -24.69 12.75
CA ASN A 238 27.69 -25.98 13.03
C ASN A 238 29.22 -25.95 12.85
N LYS A 239 29.82 -24.80 12.48
CA LYS A 239 31.22 -24.66 12.16
C LYS A 239 31.72 -25.68 11.12
N SER A 240 30.86 -26.11 10.22
CA SER A 240 31.18 -27.11 9.20
C SER A 240 32.24 -26.62 8.21
N TYR A 241 32.41 -25.30 8.11
CA TYR A 241 33.47 -24.67 7.30
C TYR A 241 34.89 -25.05 7.75
N LEU A 242 35.05 -25.44 9.03
CA LEU A 242 36.37 -25.85 9.56
C LEU A 242 36.89 -27.12 8.87
N ASN A 243 36.03 -27.92 8.26
CA ASN A 243 36.38 -29.11 7.50
C ASN A 243 36.94 -28.80 6.11
N TYR A 244 36.92 -27.53 5.70
CA TYR A 244 37.31 -27.07 4.37
C TYR A 244 38.29 -25.89 4.48
N GLU A 245 39.56 -26.10 4.13
CA GLU A 245 40.60 -25.07 4.24
C GLU A 245 40.25 -23.77 3.51
N TYR A 246 39.65 -23.88 2.34
CA TYR A 246 39.20 -22.73 1.53
C TYR A 246 38.21 -21.83 2.27
N TYR A 247 37.17 -22.40 2.85
CA TYR A 247 36.12 -21.61 3.56
C TYR A 247 36.65 -21.07 4.89
N THR A 248 37.50 -21.81 5.61
CA THR A 248 38.14 -21.35 6.84
C THR A 248 38.98 -20.09 6.58
N LYS A 249 39.62 -20.02 5.42
CA LYS A 249 40.44 -18.86 5.02
C LYS A 249 39.54 -17.65 4.70
N ILE A 250 38.46 -17.83 3.94
CA ILE A 250 37.50 -16.75 3.60
C ILE A 250 36.90 -16.16 4.87
N ILE A 251 36.40 -16.99 5.80
CA ILE A 251 35.77 -16.52 7.03
C ILE A 251 36.73 -15.72 7.91
N LYS A 252 38.01 -16.16 8.01
CA LYS A 252 39.03 -15.39 8.71
C LYS A 252 39.34 -14.03 8.06
N GLU A 253 39.23 -13.94 6.73
CA GLU A 253 39.36 -12.66 6.02
C GLU A 253 38.20 -11.73 6.26
N ILE A 254 36.94 -12.24 6.41
CA ILE A 254 35.74 -11.45 6.73
C ILE A 254 35.80 -10.93 8.17
N ASP A 255 36.13 -11.79 9.15
CA ASP A 255 36.26 -11.39 10.56
C ASP A 255 37.36 -10.34 10.80
N PHE A 256 38.25 -10.10 9.84
CA PHE A 256 39.28 -9.06 9.91
C PHE A 256 38.79 -7.70 9.35
N LEU A 257 37.61 -7.65 8.71
CA LEU A 257 37.05 -6.45 8.10
C LEU A 257 35.99 -5.77 8.97
N ASP A 258 35.51 -6.41 10.05
CA ASP A 258 34.67 -5.90 11.11
C ASP A 258 35.51 -5.39 12.30
#